data_df7342a5e6864fbdac6a0e2f5d43bcd5
#
_entry.id   df7342a5e6864fbdac6a0e2f5d43bcd5
#
_cell.length_a   1.000
_cell.length_b   1.000
_cell.length_c   1.000
_cell.angle_alpha   90.00
_cell.angle_beta   90.00
_cell.angle_gamma   90.00
#
_symmetry.space_group_name_H-M   'P 1'
#
loop_
_entity.id
_entity.type
_entity.pdbx_description
1 polymer ?
#
loop_
_entity_poly.entity_id
_entity_poly.type
_entity_poly.pdbx_seq_one_letter_code
_entity_poly.pdbx_strand_id
1 'polypeptide(L)'
;MKKIFIAMVAVAALCACSSGGMKKGIEYRGLSMKMPFSAFCDSLTARGFSIDSAKTDSDFHMVVMAHPAERFRLMLAQENDVLVALQENYLLTTNDSTRKMWQQIRDGLEKDLGTWPNMPIHGQDHKVAKFESEGGFITVTLKNTYKPTLEVLYQVKK
;
A
#
# COMPACT_ATOMS: atom_id res chain seq x y z
N MET A 1 -46.05 4.83 -34.87
CA MET A 1 -44.61 5.13 -34.98
C MET A 1 -44.18 5.67 -33.63
N LYS A 2 -43.59 4.82 -32.77
CA LYS A 2 -43.10 5.19 -31.43
C LYS A 2 -41.60 5.49 -31.52
N LYS A 3 -41.21 6.74 -31.29
CA LYS A 3 -39.80 7.16 -31.23
C LYS A 3 -39.24 6.82 -29.85
N ILE A 4 -38.27 5.88 -29.84
CA ILE A 4 -37.52 5.53 -28.63
C ILE A 4 -36.36 6.50 -28.54
N PHE A 5 -36.36 7.36 -27.50
CA PHE A 5 -35.22 8.19 -27.13
C PHE A 5 -34.27 7.34 -26.28
N ILE A 6 -33.12 6.99 -26.83
CA ILE A 6 -32.01 6.39 -26.09
C ILE A 6 -31.24 7.55 -25.43
N ALA A 7 -31.39 7.69 -24.13
CA ALA A 7 -30.55 8.60 -23.31
C ALA A 7 -29.18 7.97 -23.13
N MET A 8 -28.19 8.51 -23.83
CA MET A 8 -26.79 8.15 -23.70
C MET A 8 -26.23 8.86 -22.47
N VAL A 9 -26.11 8.12 -21.35
CA VAL A 9 -25.44 8.61 -20.15
C VAL A 9 -23.93 8.53 -20.39
N ALA A 10 -23.33 9.66 -20.69
CA ALA A 10 -21.89 9.81 -20.77
C ALA A 10 -21.33 9.81 -19.34
N VAL A 11 -20.76 8.66 -18.92
CA VAL A 11 -19.92 8.61 -17.72
C VAL A 11 -18.60 9.28 -18.05
N ALA A 12 -18.47 10.53 -17.68
CA ALA A 12 -17.21 11.25 -17.72
C ALA A 12 -16.29 10.68 -16.63
N ALA A 13 -15.40 9.77 -17.02
CA ALA A 13 -14.27 9.34 -16.20
C ALA A 13 -13.33 10.56 -16.08
N LEU A 14 -13.43 11.29 -14.98
CA LEU A 14 -12.47 12.31 -14.60
C LEU A 14 -11.16 11.61 -14.22
N CYS A 15 -10.31 11.34 -15.21
CA CYS A 15 -8.90 11.08 -14.99
C CYS A 15 -8.27 12.39 -14.51
N ALA A 16 -8.28 12.62 -13.20
CA ALA A 16 -7.46 13.65 -12.59
C ALA A 16 -6.00 13.19 -12.64
N CYS A 17 -5.32 13.45 -13.75
CA CYS A 17 -3.86 13.45 -13.81
C CYS A 17 -3.36 14.61 -12.93
N SER A 18 -3.09 14.37 -11.65
CA SER A 18 -2.35 15.32 -10.82
C SER A 18 -0.86 15.03 -10.94
N SER A 19 -0.22 15.62 -11.92
CA SER A 19 1.22 15.85 -11.93
C SER A 19 1.55 16.95 -10.92
N GLY A 20 1.93 16.55 -9.71
CA GLY A 20 2.34 17.49 -8.67
C GLY A 20 3.01 16.73 -7.55
N GLY A 21 4.29 17.03 -7.30
CA GLY A 21 5.08 16.38 -6.26
C GLY A 21 4.37 16.32 -4.91
N MET A 22 4.72 15.32 -4.11
CA MET A 22 4.09 14.94 -2.84
C MET A 22 3.94 16.06 -1.81
N LYS A 23 3.03 17.01 -2.06
CA LYS A 23 2.54 17.98 -1.06
C LYS A 23 1.32 17.47 -0.28
N LYS A 24 0.81 16.30 -0.62
CA LYS A 24 -0.33 15.65 0.04
C LYS A 24 0.16 14.48 0.86
N GLY A 25 -0.50 14.21 2.00
CA GLY A 25 -0.14 13.14 2.91
C GLY A 25 0.03 11.77 2.21
N ILE A 26 0.57 10.77 2.92
CA ILE A 26 0.74 9.43 2.35
C ILE A 26 -0.63 8.86 1.97
N GLU A 27 -0.70 8.35 0.75
CA GLU A 27 -1.84 7.61 0.24
C GLU A 27 -1.46 6.14 0.02
N TYR A 28 -2.38 5.24 0.30
CA TYR A 28 -2.28 3.84 -0.07
C TYR A 28 -3.32 3.51 -1.13
N ARG A 29 -2.88 3.23 -2.35
CA ARG A 29 -3.77 2.94 -3.51
C ARG A 29 -4.86 4.01 -3.69
N GLY A 30 -4.53 5.29 -3.51
CA GLY A 30 -5.46 6.42 -3.61
C GLY A 30 -6.38 6.59 -2.40
N LEU A 31 -6.16 5.88 -1.30
CA LEU A 31 -6.80 6.11 -0.01
C LEU A 31 -5.86 6.92 0.89
N SER A 32 -6.33 8.04 1.40
CA SER A 32 -5.56 8.84 2.35
C SER A 32 -5.38 8.08 3.66
N MET A 33 -4.14 7.94 4.12
CA MET A 33 -3.87 7.31 5.42
C MET A 33 -4.29 8.19 6.62
N LYS A 34 -4.77 9.41 6.37
CA LYS A 34 -5.31 10.32 7.41
C LYS A 34 -6.81 10.17 7.64
N MET A 35 -7.50 9.36 6.83
CA MET A 35 -8.93 9.10 7.04
C MET A 35 -9.14 8.24 8.30
N PRO A 36 -10.34 8.25 8.93
CA PRO A 36 -10.65 7.37 10.05
C PRO A 36 -10.35 5.91 9.73
N PHE A 37 -9.79 5.16 10.69
CA PHE A 37 -9.37 3.78 10.48
C PHE A 37 -10.52 2.87 10.04
N SER A 38 -11.71 3.03 10.65
CA SER A 38 -12.92 2.31 10.26
C SER A 38 -13.27 2.54 8.79
N ALA A 39 -13.30 3.79 8.34
CA ALA A 39 -13.59 4.14 6.95
C ALA A 39 -12.51 3.64 5.97
N PHE A 40 -11.25 3.56 6.41
CA PHE A 40 -10.16 2.98 5.62
C PHE A 40 -10.37 1.48 5.42
N CYS A 41 -10.71 0.73 6.48
CA CYS A 41 -11.02 -0.70 6.41
C CYS A 41 -12.26 -0.97 5.53
N ASP A 42 -13.32 -0.18 5.64
CA ASP A 42 -14.51 -0.28 4.78
C ASP A 42 -14.16 -0.07 3.31
N SER A 43 -13.31 0.92 3.03
CA SER A 43 -12.82 1.20 1.67
C SER A 43 -11.98 0.05 1.10
N LEU A 44 -11.15 -0.61 1.91
CA LEU A 44 -10.42 -1.81 1.50
C LEU A 44 -11.37 -2.99 1.26
N THR A 45 -12.35 -3.17 2.13
CA THR A 45 -13.38 -4.22 1.99
C THR A 45 -14.18 -4.05 0.69
N ALA A 46 -14.56 -2.84 0.35
CA ALA A 46 -15.21 -2.52 -0.92
C ALA A 46 -14.34 -2.83 -2.16
N ARG A 47 -13.01 -2.94 -1.96
CA ARG A 47 -12.04 -3.32 -3.00
C ARG A 47 -11.70 -4.81 -3.00
N GLY A 48 -12.43 -5.63 -2.22
CA GLY A 48 -12.27 -7.08 -2.19
C GLY A 48 -11.31 -7.62 -1.12
N PHE A 49 -10.78 -6.78 -0.24
CA PHE A 49 -10.04 -7.24 0.93
C PHE A 49 -11.01 -7.78 1.98
N SER A 50 -10.60 -8.82 2.69
CA SER A 50 -11.34 -9.39 3.82
C SER A 50 -10.45 -9.47 5.06
N ILE A 51 -11.06 -9.30 6.23
CA ILE A 51 -10.35 -9.42 7.51
C ILE A 51 -10.00 -10.90 7.74
N ASP A 52 -8.71 -11.17 8.02
CA ASP A 52 -8.22 -12.46 8.50
C ASP A 52 -8.32 -12.46 10.04
N SER A 53 -9.48 -12.88 10.57
CA SER A 53 -9.75 -12.85 12.00
C SER A 53 -8.82 -13.75 12.82
N ALA A 54 -8.25 -14.81 12.20
CA ALA A 54 -7.30 -15.69 12.86
C ALA A 54 -5.93 -15.02 13.11
N LYS A 55 -5.65 -13.91 12.43
CA LYS A 55 -4.39 -13.16 12.53
C LYS A 55 -4.56 -11.73 13.02
N THR A 56 -5.80 -11.27 13.13
CA THR A 56 -6.13 -9.97 13.70
C THR A 56 -5.94 -10.04 15.21
N ASP A 57 -5.25 -9.05 15.76
CA ASP A 57 -4.98 -8.93 17.19
C ASP A 57 -5.57 -7.63 17.71
N SER A 58 -6.69 -7.75 18.44
CA SER A 58 -7.37 -6.60 19.02
C SER A 58 -6.59 -5.95 20.16
N ASP A 59 -5.81 -6.73 20.90
CA ASP A 59 -5.04 -6.23 22.06
C ASP A 59 -3.86 -5.35 21.61
N PHE A 60 -3.33 -5.64 20.41
CA PHE A 60 -2.28 -4.82 19.77
C PHE A 60 -2.85 -3.79 18.78
N HIS A 61 -4.17 -3.58 18.75
CA HIS A 61 -4.82 -2.64 17.82
C HIS A 61 -4.42 -2.88 16.35
N MET A 62 -4.27 -4.16 15.98
CA MET A 62 -3.79 -4.58 14.67
C MET A 62 -4.85 -5.39 13.94
N VAL A 63 -5.17 -5.00 12.71
CA VAL A 63 -6.07 -5.74 11.81
C VAL A 63 -5.25 -6.32 10.66
N VAL A 64 -5.44 -7.59 10.37
CA VAL A 64 -4.87 -8.26 9.21
C VAL A 64 -5.93 -8.44 8.15
N MET A 65 -5.64 -8.02 6.92
CA MET A 65 -6.52 -8.17 5.77
C MET A 65 -5.82 -8.93 4.64
N ALA A 66 -6.59 -9.70 3.88
CA ALA A 66 -6.13 -10.41 2.70
C ALA A 66 -7.05 -10.16 1.51
N HIS A 67 -6.50 -10.22 0.30
CA HIS A 67 -7.25 -10.19 -0.94
C HIS A 67 -6.90 -11.43 -1.77
N PRO A 68 -7.89 -12.18 -2.33
CA PRO A 68 -7.63 -13.45 -2.99
C PRO A 68 -6.75 -13.35 -4.25
N ALA A 69 -6.77 -12.20 -4.93
CA ALA A 69 -5.93 -11.97 -6.12
C ALA A 69 -4.55 -11.37 -5.80
N GLU A 70 -4.29 -10.96 -4.56
CA GLU A 70 -3.02 -10.33 -4.18
C GLU A 70 -2.05 -11.35 -3.55
N ARG A 71 -0.75 -11.15 -3.79
CA ARG A 71 0.29 -12.00 -3.23
C ARG A 71 0.90 -11.45 -1.94
N PHE A 72 0.13 -10.68 -1.20
CA PHE A 72 0.53 -10.14 0.09
C PHE A 72 -0.65 -10.12 1.07
N ARG A 73 -0.34 -9.95 2.35
CA ARG A 73 -1.29 -9.59 3.40
C ARG A 73 -1.02 -8.19 3.87
N LEU A 74 -2.09 -7.47 4.19
CA LEU A 74 -2.01 -6.18 4.83
C LEU A 74 -2.04 -6.38 6.34
N MET A 75 -1.15 -5.68 7.04
CA MET A 75 -1.22 -5.47 8.49
C MET A 75 -1.46 -3.98 8.71
N LEU A 76 -2.55 -3.65 9.38
CA LEU A 76 -2.99 -2.29 9.65
C LEU A 76 -2.87 -2.04 11.15
N ALA A 77 -2.10 -1.05 11.55
CA ALA A 77 -1.99 -0.62 12.94
C ALA A 77 -2.71 0.71 13.14
N GLN A 78 -3.51 0.81 14.20
CA GLN A 78 -4.28 2.00 14.53
C GLN A 78 -4.04 2.47 15.97
N GLU A 79 -4.27 3.74 16.21
CA GLU A 79 -4.28 4.37 17.52
C GLU A 79 -5.43 5.38 17.55
N ASN A 80 -6.43 5.18 18.43
CA ASN A 80 -7.61 6.05 18.58
C ASN A 80 -8.37 6.30 17.26
N ASP A 81 -8.70 5.23 16.54
CA ASP A 81 -9.35 5.26 15.21
C ASP A 81 -8.53 6.02 14.13
N VAL A 82 -7.23 6.15 14.34
CA VAL A 82 -6.31 6.73 13.36
C VAL A 82 -5.35 5.66 12.87
N LEU A 83 -5.23 5.50 11.54
CA LEU A 83 -4.24 4.62 10.94
C LEU A 83 -2.84 5.20 11.16
N VAL A 84 -1.98 4.49 11.88
CA VAL A 84 -0.60 4.92 12.14
C VAL A 84 0.41 4.23 11.24
N ALA A 85 0.13 2.98 10.84
CA ALA A 85 0.97 2.23 9.93
C ALA A 85 0.16 1.21 9.12
N LEU A 86 0.63 0.94 7.91
CA LEU A 86 0.15 -0.12 7.03
C LEU A 86 1.35 -0.86 6.48
N GLN A 87 1.34 -2.19 6.56
CA GLN A 87 2.42 -3.03 6.04
C GLN A 87 1.87 -4.08 5.07
N GLU A 88 2.45 -4.15 3.87
CA GLU A 88 2.27 -5.27 2.96
C GLU A 88 3.34 -6.33 3.26
N ASN A 89 2.91 -7.56 3.57
CA ASN A 89 3.79 -8.71 3.74
C ASN A 89 3.62 -9.64 2.55
N TYR A 90 4.61 -9.69 1.68
CA TYR A 90 4.55 -10.46 0.44
C TYR A 90 4.74 -11.95 0.69
N LEU A 91 3.90 -12.77 0.06
CA LEU A 91 3.89 -14.23 0.16
C LEU A 91 4.71 -14.83 -0.99
N LEU A 92 6.01 -14.58 -0.99
CA LEU A 92 6.95 -15.05 -2.00
C LEU A 92 7.76 -16.23 -1.45
N THR A 93 8.13 -17.16 -2.34
CA THR A 93 8.74 -18.44 -1.94
C THR A 93 10.21 -18.58 -2.33
N THR A 94 10.73 -17.69 -3.19
CA THR A 94 12.12 -17.76 -3.67
C THR A 94 12.82 -16.40 -3.53
N ASN A 95 14.14 -16.46 -3.33
CA ASN A 95 14.97 -15.26 -3.27
C ASN A 95 14.93 -14.44 -4.56
N ASP A 96 14.82 -15.11 -5.72
CA ASP A 96 14.75 -14.42 -7.01
C ASP A 96 13.43 -13.67 -7.19
N SER A 97 12.31 -14.27 -6.75
CA SER A 97 11.02 -13.59 -6.82
C SER A 97 10.97 -12.37 -5.90
N THR A 98 11.57 -12.45 -4.69
CA THR A 98 11.66 -11.29 -3.79
C THR A 98 12.54 -10.19 -4.35
N ARG A 99 13.69 -10.53 -4.94
CA ARG A 99 14.58 -9.52 -5.57
C ARG A 99 13.91 -8.80 -6.73
N LYS A 100 13.24 -9.54 -7.62
CA LYS A 100 12.49 -8.97 -8.75
C LYS A 100 11.36 -8.06 -8.27
N MET A 101 10.56 -8.55 -7.33
CA MET A 101 9.44 -7.77 -6.78
C MET A 101 9.93 -6.52 -6.04
N TRP A 102 11.00 -6.63 -5.25
CA TRP A 102 11.62 -5.48 -4.58
C TRP A 102 12.01 -4.38 -5.59
N GLN A 103 12.64 -4.79 -6.69
CA GLN A 103 13.05 -3.86 -7.75
C GLN A 103 11.82 -3.18 -8.38
N GLN A 104 10.80 -3.95 -8.72
CA GLN A 104 9.56 -3.43 -9.32
C GLN A 104 8.85 -2.44 -8.41
N ILE A 105 8.74 -2.75 -7.10
CA ILE A 105 8.10 -1.86 -6.12
C ILE A 105 8.90 -0.59 -5.94
N ARG A 106 10.23 -0.70 -5.78
CA ARG A 106 11.11 0.46 -5.64
C ARG A 106 10.99 1.38 -6.85
N ASP A 107 11.11 0.84 -8.05
CA ASP A 107 11.07 1.62 -9.30
C ASP A 107 9.69 2.25 -9.52
N GLY A 108 8.61 1.54 -9.17
CA GLY A 108 7.24 2.06 -9.18
C GLY A 108 7.09 3.25 -8.24
N LEU A 109 7.50 3.10 -6.98
CA LEU A 109 7.44 4.18 -5.98
C LEU A 109 8.30 5.38 -6.39
N GLU A 110 9.50 5.17 -6.92
CA GLU A 110 10.36 6.24 -7.41
C GLU A 110 9.68 7.05 -8.51
N LYS A 111 9.03 6.37 -9.46
CA LYS A 111 8.28 7.00 -10.53
C LYS A 111 7.06 7.76 -10.01
N ASP A 112 6.28 7.15 -9.13
CA ASP A 112 5.01 7.71 -8.64
C ASP A 112 5.24 8.89 -7.69
N LEU A 113 6.31 8.83 -6.90
CA LEU A 113 6.69 9.85 -5.93
C LEU A 113 7.57 10.95 -6.54
N GLY A 114 8.20 10.68 -7.69
CA GLY A 114 9.12 11.62 -8.33
C GLY A 114 10.38 11.91 -7.49
N THR A 115 10.77 10.99 -6.61
CA THR A 115 11.91 11.15 -5.69
C THR A 115 12.71 9.86 -5.55
N TRP A 116 14.02 10.00 -5.34
CA TRP A 116 14.91 8.86 -5.09
C TRP A 116 14.82 8.40 -3.65
N PRO A 117 14.84 7.08 -3.40
CA PRO A 117 14.86 6.56 -2.03
C PRO A 117 16.23 6.76 -1.39
N ASN A 118 16.24 6.99 -0.09
CA ASN A 118 17.42 6.73 0.71
C ASN A 118 17.60 5.21 0.85
N MET A 119 18.79 4.70 0.52
CA MET A 119 19.10 3.27 0.56
C MET A 119 20.14 2.98 1.66
N PRO A 120 19.73 2.97 2.95
CA PRO A 120 20.66 2.75 4.05
C PRO A 120 21.28 1.35 4.06
N ILE A 121 20.61 0.39 3.42
CA ILE A 121 21.11 -0.98 3.25
C ILE A 121 20.95 -1.39 1.80
N HIS A 122 22.06 -1.77 1.16
CA HIS A 122 22.09 -2.19 -0.24
C HIS A 122 23.01 -3.40 -0.43
N GLY A 123 22.48 -4.58 -0.23
CA GLY A 123 23.14 -5.86 -0.50
C GLY A 123 22.33 -6.72 -1.45
N GLN A 124 22.83 -7.91 -1.79
CA GLN A 124 22.10 -8.82 -2.68
C GLN A 124 20.83 -9.37 -2.00
N ASP A 125 20.94 -9.77 -0.75
CA ASP A 125 19.89 -10.44 0.03
C ASP A 125 19.38 -9.65 1.23
N HIS A 126 19.84 -8.42 1.39
CA HIS A 126 19.34 -7.46 2.34
C HIS A 126 19.37 -6.06 1.73
N LYS A 127 18.20 -5.51 1.47
CA LYS A 127 18.02 -4.19 0.87
C LYS A 127 16.95 -3.42 1.62
N VAL A 128 17.19 -2.14 1.84
CA VAL A 128 16.19 -1.23 2.41
C VAL A 128 16.20 0.05 1.58
N ALA A 129 15.04 0.38 1.00
CA ALA A 129 14.82 1.66 0.33
C ALA A 129 13.75 2.45 1.10
N LYS A 130 14.08 3.66 1.53
CA LYS A 130 13.19 4.54 2.29
C LYS A 130 12.87 5.79 1.49
N PHE A 131 11.59 6.00 1.24
CA PHE A 131 11.03 7.22 0.66
C PHE A 131 10.46 8.08 1.77
N GLU A 132 10.75 9.37 1.75
CA GLU A 132 10.26 10.32 2.72
C GLU A 132 9.36 11.35 2.07
N SER A 133 8.26 11.70 2.74
CA SER A 133 7.34 12.77 2.38
C SER A 133 6.97 13.61 3.58
N GLU A 134 6.30 14.74 3.35
CA GLU A 134 5.77 15.57 4.45
C GLU A 134 4.78 14.80 5.34
N GLY A 135 4.04 13.83 4.75
CA GLY A 135 3.02 13.06 5.45
C GLY A 135 3.55 11.80 6.16
N GLY A 136 4.80 11.37 5.89
CA GLY A 136 5.34 10.14 6.48
C GLY A 136 6.42 9.46 5.65
N PHE A 137 6.53 8.13 5.80
CA PHE A 137 7.57 7.32 5.19
C PHE A 137 7.00 6.09 4.48
N ILE A 138 7.63 5.69 3.37
CA ILE A 138 7.40 4.38 2.75
C ILE A 138 8.74 3.66 2.75
N THR A 139 8.79 2.47 3.36
CA THR A 139 10.03 1.68 3.46
C THR A 139 9.82 0.33 2.78
N VAL A 140 10.65 0.01 1.80
CA VAL A 140 10.65 -1.28 1.10
C VAL A 140 11.83 -2.09 1.60
N THR A 141 11.55 -3.20 2.28
CA THR A 141 12.58 -4.06 2.88
C THR A 141 12.57 -5.44 2.22
N LEU A 142 13.73 -5.86 1.71
CA LEU A 142 14.02 -7.22 1.29
C LEU A 142 14.99 -7.85 2.27
N LYS A 143 14.68 -9.04 2.76
CA LYS A 143 15.58 -9.82 3.62
C LYS A 143 15.42 -11.31 3.31
N ASN A 144 16.47 -11.90 2.74
CA ASN A 144 16.49 -13.29 2.29
C ASN A 144 17.48 -14.18 3.09
N THR A 145 17.82 -13.78 4.33
CA THR A 145 18.87 -14.46 5.12
C THR A 145 18.48 -15.89 5.48
N TYR A 146 17.23 -16.12 5.93
CA TYR A 146 16.74 -17.45 6.33
C TYR A 146 15.58 -17.91 5.47
N LYS A 147 14.70 -16.97 5.12
CA LYS A 147 13.55 -17.21 4.24
C LYS A 147 13.33 -15.96 3.38
N PRO A 148 12.79 -16.12 2.16
CA PRO A 148 12.42 -14.98 1.35
C PRO A 148 11.42 -14.09 2.07
N THR A 149 11.79 -12.83 2.32
CA THR A 149 10.95 -11.84 3.00
C THR A 149 10.97 -10.55 2.21
N LEU A 150 9.81 -10.01 1.91
CA LEU A 150 9.62 -8.72 1.29
C LEU A 150 8.45 -8.00 1.95
N GLU A 151 8.70 -6.80 2.41
CA GLU A 151 7.76 -5.97 3.14
C GLU A 151 7.76 -4.55 2.59
N VAL A 152 6.58 -3.93 2.53
CA VAL A 152 6.42 -2.50 2.26
C VAL A 152 5.66 -1.87 3.41
N LEU A 153 6.32 -1.00 4.14
CA LEU A 153 5.78 -0.33 5.31
C LEU A 153 5.48 1.13 4.98
N TYR A 154 4.24 1.53 5.17
CA TYR A 154 3.76 2.91 5.12
C TYR A 154 3.56 3.40 6.55
N GLN A 155 4.19 4.50 6.93
CA GLN A 155 4.09 5.10 8.26
C GLN A 155 3.69 6.56 8.17
N VAL A 156 2.68 6.97 8.92
CA VAL A 156 2.26 8.36 9.04
C VAL A 156 3.18 9.09 10.00
N LYS A 157 3.62 10.31 9.65
CA LYS A 157 4.29 11.20 10.61
C LYS A 157 3.25 11.70 11.63
N LYS A 158 3.59 11.57 12.89
CA LYS A 158 2.83 12.18 13.99
C LYS A 158 3.06 13.69 14.04
#